data_04001132a54a111f0f31fcdb81c348e9
#
_entry.id   04001132a54a111f0f31fcdb81c348e9
#
_cell.length_a   1.000
_cell.length_b   1.000
_cell.length_c   1.000
_cell.angle_alpha   90.00
_cell.angle_beta   90.00
_cell.angle_gamma   90.00
#
_symmetry.space_group_name_H-M   'P 1'
#
loop_
_entity.id
_entity.type
_entity.pdbx_description
1 polymer ?
#
loop_
_entity_poly.entity_id
_entity_poly.type
_entity_poly.pdbx_seq_one_letter_code
_entity_poly.pdbx_strand_id
1 'polypeptide(L)'
;LHGSSAASDVYKRQVQVWSSIGREFTLATNQVDFAVPERFDLTYNDNDGTSKTPLCIHRAPLGTHERFIGFLIEHFGGNFPLWLAPKQVTVLPVSDKYNDYAEEITKNLKSKGIRASLDNRSEKIGSKIRDAELQKINIMIIVGEKEVENKTVTVRRRFIKEQKELSLDGFSNEVLTEINERRVSN
;
A
#
# COMPACT_ATOMS: atom_id res chain seq x y z
N LEU A 1 16.55 -38.73 24.04
CA LEU A 1 15.88 -37.47 23.72
C LEU A 1 14.84 -37.19 24.78
N HIS A 2 15.17 -36.39 25.76
CA HIS A 2 14.19 -35.84 26.68
C HIS A 2 13.46 -34.69 25.96
N GLY A 3 12.32 -35.02 25.40
CA GLY A 3 11.37 -34.02 24.93
C GLY A 3 10.84 -33.23 26.13
N SER A 4 11.27 -32.00 26.28
CA SER A 4 10.68 -31.08 27.23
C SER A 4 9.22 -30.89 26.91
N SER A 5 8.35 -31.12 27.86
CA SER A 5 6.89 -30.99 27.80
C SER A 5 6.39 -29.56 27.68
N ALA A 6 7.13 -28.69 27.02
CA ALA A 6 6.75 -27.27 26.78
C ALA A 6 5.70 -27.10 25.68
N ALA A 7 5.20 -28.18 25.07
CA ALA A 7 4.26 -28.11 23.96
C ALA A 7 2.78 -28.02 24.38
N SER A 8 2.46 -28.18 25.66
CA SER A 8 1.08 -28.20 26.17
C SER A 8 0.55 -26.84 26.63
N ASP A 9 1.43 -25.84 26.82
CA ASP A 9 1.08 -24.58 27.47
C ASP A 9 0.60 -23.49 26.50
N VAL A 10 0.70 -23.76 25.21
CA VAL A 10 0.34 -22.76 24.17
C VAL A 10 -0.31 -23.46 22.97
N TYR A 11 -1.50 -23.01 22.60
CA TYR A 11 -2.16 -23.37 21.34
C TYR A 11 -1.95 -22.32 20.29
N LYS A 12 -1.35 -22.68 19.14
CA LYS A 12 -0.96 -21.75 18.09
C LYS A 12 -1.67 -22.08 16.77
N ARG A 13 -2.37 -21.07 16.19
CA ARG A 13 -2.89 -21.09 14.80
C ARG A 13 -2.16 -20.08 13.96
N GLN A 14 -1.81 -20.47 12.73
CA GLN A 14 -1.09 -19.63 11.78
C GLN A 14 -1.80 -19.61 10.44
N VAL A 15 -1.76 -18.46 9.77
CA VAL A 15 -2.11 -18.34 8.36
C VAL A 15 -0.80 -18.34 7.58
N GLN A 16 -0.62 -19.34 6.74
CA GLN A 16 0.54 -19.46 5.87
C GLN A 16 0.17 -19.05 4.46
N VAL A 17 1.10 -18.39 3.78
CA VAL A 17 1.00 -18.04 2.37
C VAL A 17 2.29 -18.42 1.66
N TRP A 18 2.21 -18.72 0.37
CA TRP A 18 3.38 -19.03 -0.44
C TRP A 18 3.91 -17.73 -1.07
N SER A 19 5.21 -17.51 -0.94
CA SER A 19 5.88 -16.43 -1.64
C SER A 19 6.05 -16.77 -3.12
N SER A 20 6.34 -15.78 -3.96
CA SER A 20 6.57 -15.94 -5.40
C SER A 20 7.73 -16.88 -5.72
N ILE A 21 8.68 -17.05 -4.79
CA ILE A 21 9.82 -17.98 -4.91
C ILE A 21 9.56 -19.35 -4.28
N GLY A 22 8.29 -19.67 -3.95
CA GLY A 22 7.90 -20.97 -3.43
C GLY A 22 8.28 -21.23 -1.98
N ARG A 23 8.51 -20.19 -1.16
CA ARG A 23 8.74 -20.32 0.28
C ARG A 23 7.46 -20.08 1.05
N GLU A 24 7.25 -20.88 2.08
CA GLU A 24 6.16 -20.69 3.02
C GLU A 24 6.45 -19.49 3.94
N PHE A 25 5.45 -18.62 4.08
CA PHE A 25 5.53 -17.40 4.85
C PHE A 25 4.35 -17.30 5.81
N THR A 26 4.64 -17.16 7.11
CA THR A 26 3.58 -16.94 8.12
C THR A 26 3.12 -15.49 8.08
N LEU A 27 1.88 -15.29 7.67
CA LEU A 27 1.27 -13.96 7.56
C LEU A 27 0.65 -13.53 8.90
N ALA A 28 -0.12 -14.41 9.53
CA ALA A 28 -0.82 -14.11 10.76
C ALA A 28 -0.67 -15.24 11.77
N THR A 29 -0.70 -14.89 13.04
CA THR A 29 -0.62 -15.84 14.16
C THR A 29 -1.63 -15.46 15.23
N ASN A 30 -2.36 -16.46 15.74
CA ASN A 30 -3.11 -16.40 16.99
C ASN A 30 -2.54 -17.47 17.95
N GLN A 31 -2.27 -17.06 19.16
CA GLN A 31 -1.68 -17.93 20.19
C GLN A 31 -2.48 -17.77 21.46
N VAL A 32 -3.01 -18.87 21.97
CA VAL A 32 -3.65 -18.92 23.29
C VAL A 32 -2.60 -19.43 24.28
N ASP A 33 -2.36 -18.63 25.29
CA ASP A 33 -1.36 -18.87 26.31
C ASP A 33 -2.03 -19.11 27.65
N PHE A 34 -1.77 -20.27 28.22
CA PHE A 34 -2.32 -20.70 29.52
C PHE A 34 -1.30 -20.49 30.64
N ALA A 35 -0.02 -20.45 30.33
CA ALA A 35 1.07 -20.48 31.30
C ALA A 35 1.48 -19.10 31.80
N VAL A 36 1.51 -18.08 30.91
CA VAL A 36 1.95 -16.73 31.30
C VAL A 36 1.05 -16.08 32.35
N PRO A 37 -0.29 -16.10 32.24
CA PRO A 37 -1.15 -15.57 33.28
C PRO A 37 -0.95 -16.24 34.64
N GLU A 38 -0.78 -17.53 34.66
CA GLU A 38 -0.53 -18.28 35.91
C GLU A 38 0.84 -17.93 36.54
N ARG A 39 1.90 -17.83 35.73
CA ARG A 39 3.26 -17.47 36.19
C ARG A 39 3.35 -16.05 36.77
N PHE A 40 2.47 -15.16 36.34
CA PHE A 40 2.40 -13.79 36.82
C PHE A 40 1.29 -13.57 37.85
N ASP A 41 0.66 -14.63 38.34
CA ASP A 41 -0.45 -14.61 39.31
C ASP A 41 -1.57 -13.65 38.89
N LEU A 42 -1.83 -13.60 37.57
CA LEU A 42 -2.91 -12.76 37.05
C LEU A 42 -4.25 -13.38 37.38
N THR A 43 -5.11 -12.63 38.05
CA THR A 43 -6.44 -13.08 38.43
C THR A 43 -7.51 -12.06 38.08
N TYR A 44 -8.74 -12.55 37.92
CA TYR A 44 -9.94 -11.72 37.79
C TYR A 44 -11.06 -12.31 38.64
N ASN A 45 -11.98 -11.46 39.10
CA ASN A 45 -13.19 -11.91 39.79
C ASN A 45 -14.25 -12.29 38.76
N ASP A 46 -14.65 -13.55 38.79
CA ASP A 46 -15.72 -14.04 37.93
C ASP A 46 -17.12 -13.70 38.49
N ASN A 47 -18.15 -13.89 37.69
CA ASN A 47 -19.54 -13.56 38.06
C ASN A 47 -20.04 -14.30 39.30
N ASP A 48 -19.43 -15.44 39.61
CA ASP A 48 -19.70 -16.24 40.82
C ASP A 48 -18.94 -15.74 42.08
N GLY A 49 -18.19 -14.64 41.95
CA GLY A 49 -17.39 -14.06 43.04
C GLY A 49 -16.08 -14.78 43.30
N THR A 50 -15.74 -15.81 42.54
CA THR A 50 -14.46 -16.54 42.68
C THR A 50 -13.36 -15.86 41.89
N SER A 51 -12.11 -15.95 42.39
CA SER A 51 -10.92 -15.50 41.68
C SER A 51 -10.47 -16.61 40.70
N LYS A 52 -10.32 -16.25 39.42
CA LYS A 52 -9.88 -17.16 38.35
C LYS A 52 -8.71 -16.57 37.57
N THR A 53 -7.87 -17.46 37.05
CA THR A 53 -6.76 -17.08 36.15
C THR A 53 -7.31 -16.84 34.73
N PRO A 54 -7.04 -15.69 34.10
CA PRO A 54 -7.49 -15.42 32.73
C PRO A 54 -6.71 -16.23 31.70
N LEU A 55 -7.28 -16.36 30.51
CA LEU A 55 -6.55 -16.80 29.32
C LEU A 55 -5.93 -15.60 28.63
N CYS A 56 -4.70 -15.72 28.13
CA CYS A 56 -4.06 -14.69 27.33
C CYS A 56 -4.11 -15.06 25.84
N ILE A 57 -4.59 -14.16 25.00
CA ILE A 57 -4.62 -14.37 23.56
C ILE A 57 -3.65 -13.38 22.92
N HIS A 58 -2.55 -13.90 22.37
CA HIS A 58 -1.60 -13.15 21.58
C HIS A 58 -2.04 -13.18 20.12
N ARG A 59 -2.22 -12.02 19.51
CA ARG A 59 -2.64 -11.91 18.13
C ARG A 59 -1.70 -11.04 17.33
N ALA A 60 -1.11 -11.60 16.27
CA ALA A 60 -0.31 -10.88 15.28
C ALA A 60 -0.98 -11.02 13.90
N PRO A 61 -1.87 -10.10 13.50
CA PRO A 61 -2.64 -10.23 12.27
C PRO A 61 -1.81 -10.11 11.00
N LEU A 62 -0.65 -9.44 11.04
CA LEU A 62 0.23 -9.20 9.89
C LEU A 62 1.72 -9.48 10.18
N GLY A 63 2.05 -10.02 11.35
CA GLY A 63 3.43 -10.07 11.81
C GLY A 63 4.00 -8.67 12.06
N THR A 64 5.23 -8.40 11.62
CA THR A 64 5.79 -7.04 11.63
C THR A 64 5.52 -6.33 10.31
N HIS A 65 5.42 -4.99 10.34
CA HIS A 65 5.17 -4.18 9.14
C HIS A 65 6.25 -4.39 8.08
N GLU A 66 7.52 -4.39 8.48
CA GLU A 66 8.66 -4.54 7.57
C GLU A 66 8.61 -5.88 6.85
N ARG A 67 8.30 -6.93 7.57
CA ARG A 67 8.21 -8.29 7.02
C ARG A 67 7.04 -8.42 6.05
N PHE A 68 5.89 -7.84 6.39
CA PHE A 68 4.72 -7.83 5.53
C PHE A 68 4.93 -6.98 4.27
N ILE A 69 5.54 -5.79 4.40
CA ILE A 69 5.90 -4.95 3.25
C ILE A 69 6.89 -5.67 2.35
N GLY A 70 7.90 -6.33 2.93
CA GLY A 70 8.86 -7.14 2.17
C GLY A 70 8.18 -8.24 1.34
N PHE A 71 7.22 -8.95 1.96
CA PHE A 71 6.40 -9.93 1.25
C PHE A 71 5.59 -9.31 0.10
N LEU A 72 4.95 -8.15 0.31
CA LEU A 72 4.20 -7.47 -0.73
C LEU A 72 5.09 -7.00 -1.88
N ILE A 73 6.28 -6.49 -1.58
CA ILE A 73 7.25 -6.08 -2.62
C ILE A 73 7.64 -7.29 -3.48
N GLU A 74 7.88 -8.44 -2.86
CA GLU A 74 8.18 -9.67 -3.58
C GLU A 74 6.99 -10.17 -4.41
N HIS A 75 5.81 -10.22 -3.79
CA HIS A 75 4.58 -10.69 -4.42
C HIS A 75 4.20 -9.89 -5.69
N PHE A 76 4.26 -8.57 -5.60
CA PHE A 76 3.95 -7.67 -6.74
C PHE A 76 5.17 -7.35 -7.60
N GLY A 77 6.36 -7.87 -7.28
CA GLY A 77 7.61 -7.47 -7.94
C GLY A 77 7.83 -5.95 -7.89
N GLY A 78 7.32 -5.28 -6.85
CA GLY A 78 7.29 -3.84 -6.69
C GLY A 78 6.24 -3.11 -7.57
N ASN A 79 5.48 -3.83 -8.41
CA ASN A 79 4.42 -3.26 -9.23
C ASN A 79 3.09 -3.24 -8.47
N PHE A 80 3.02 -2.43 -7.44
CA PHE A 80 1.83 -2.35 -6.60
C PHE A 80 0.59 -1.92 -7.39
N PRO A 81 -0.59 -2.50 -7.10
CA PRO A 81 -1.85 -1.96 -7.58
C PRO A 81 -2.06 -0.54 -7.05
N LEU A 82 -2.85 0.26 -7.75
CA LEU A 82 -2.98 1.69 -7.49
C LEU A 82 -3.33 2.02 -6.03
N TRP A 83 -4.23 1.26 -5.41
CA TRP A 83 -4.65 1.49 -4.02
C TRP A 83 -3.54 1.24 -2.98
N LEU A 84 -2.54 0.38 -3.28
CA LEU A 84 -1.38 0.10 -2.42
C LEU A 84 -0.15 0.95 -2.74
N ALA A 85 -0.05 1.50 -3.96
CA ALA A 85 1.14 2.20 -4.42
C ALA A 85 1.47 3.40 -3.53
N PRO A 86 2.70 3.55 -3.02
CA PRO A 86 3.09 4.70 -2.18
C PRO A 86 3.04 6.03 -2.95
N LYS A 87 3.33 6.00 -4.25
CA LYS A 87 3.09 7.09 -5.21
C LYS A 87 2.14 6.58 -6.28
N GLN A 88 0.94 7.13 -6.34
CA GLN A 88 -0.10 6.69 -7.27
C GLN A 88 -0.02 7.42 -8.61
N VAL A 89 0.21 8.73 -8.52
CA VAL A 89 0.24 9.64 -9.66
C VAL A 89 1.49 10.51 -9.60
N THR A 90 2.12 10.77 -10.73
CA THR A 90 3.12 11.82 -10.86
C THR A 90 2.72 12.80 -11.96
N VAL A 91 2.86 14.10 -11.67
CA VAL A 91 2.58 15.17 -12.63
C VAL A 91 3.88 15.63 -13.24
N LEU A 92 3.94 15.63 -14.57
CA LEU A 92 5.13 15.86 -15.38
C LEU A 92 4.91 17.07 -16.30
N PRO A 93 5.29 18.29 -15.91
CA PRO A 93 5.29 19.43 -16.81
C PRO A 93 6.35 19.24 -17.91
N VAL A 94 5.97 19.55 -19.15
CA VAL A 94 6.85 19.44 -20.34
C VAL A 94 7.93 20.53 -20.31
N SER A 95 7.62 21.67 -19.69
CA SER A 95 8.52 22.82 -19.53
C SER A 95 8.20 23.52 -18.22
N ASP A 96 9.18 24.28 -17.71
CA ASP A 96 9.05 25.06 -16.47
C ASP A 96 7.90 26.09 -16.54
N LYS A 97 7.51 26.52 -17.75
CA LYS A 97 6.36 27.41 -18.00
C LYS A 97 5.03 26.85 -17.47
N TYR A 98 4.93 25.53 -17.33
CA TYR A 98 3.68 24.85 -16.93
C TYR A 98 3.71 24.35 -15.49
N ASN A 99 4.74 24.74 -14.72
CA ASN A 99 4.91 24.31 -13.34
C ASN A 99 3.75 24.75 -12.46
N ASP A 100 3.24 25.97 -12.61
CA ASP A 100 2.14 26.50 -11.80
C ASP A 100 0.87 25.65 -11.95
N TYR A 101 0.51 25.30 -13.18
CA TYR A 101 -0.65 24.43 -13.44
C TYR A 101 -0.41 23.01 -12.95
N ALA A 102 0.80 22.48 -13.11
CA ALA A 102 1.17 21.15 -12.59
C ALA A 102 1.11 21.09 -11.05
N GLU A 103 1.48 22.18 -10.36
CA GLU A 103 1.32 22.32 -8.91
C GLU A 103 -0.15 22.37 -8.51
N GLU A 104 -0.99 23.12 -9.22
CA GLU A 104 -2.43 23.19 -8.98
C GLU A 104 -3.06 21.80 -9.07
N ILE A 105 -2.77 21.06 -10.16
CA ILE A 105 -3.21 19.66 -10.32
C ILE A 105 -2.76 18.81 -9.15
N THR A 106 -1.48 18.90 -8.78
CA THR A 106 -0.91 18.09 -7.70
C THR A 106 -1.58 18.39 -6.36
N LYS A 107 -1.83 19.65 -6.05
CA LYS A 107 -2.54 20.09 -4.84
C LYS A 107 -3.98 19.59 -4.83
N ASN A 108 -4.69 19.69 -5.96
CA ASN A 108 -6.06 19.18 -6.11
C ASN A 108 -6.14 17.68 -5.87
N LEU A 109 -5.25 16.89 -6.47
CA LEU A 109 -5.21 15.44 -6.29
C LEU A 109 -4.93 15.06 -4.83
N LYS A 110 -3.97 15.74 -4.18
CA LYS A 110 -3.65 15.53 -2.75
C LYS A 110 -4.82 15.87 -1.85
N SER A 111 -5.57 16.94 -2.11
CA SER A 111 -6.74 17.31 -1.32
C SER A 111 -7.87 16.27 -1.39
N LYS A 112 -7.93 15.51 -2.48
CA LYS A 112 -8.86 14.37 -2.67
C LYS A 112 -8.32 13.05 -2.10
N GLY A 113 -7.16 13.06 -1.41
CA GLY A 113 -6.56 11.86 -0.81
C GLY A 113 -5.74 10.99 -1.77
N ILE A 114 -5.50 11.45 -2.99
CA ILE A 114 -4.65 10.73 -3.97
C ILE A 114 -3.17 11.04 -3.67
N ARG A 115 -2.33 10.02 -3.57
CA ARG A 115 -0.89 10.15 -3.34
C ARG A 115 -0.17 10.60 -4.61
N ALA A 116 -0.27 11.90 -4.89
CA ALA A 116 0.31 12.55 -6.06
C ALA A 116 1.68 13.18 -5.75
N SER A 117 2.57 13.18 -6.73
CA SER A 117 3.87 13.88 -6.71
C SER A 117 4.02 14.76 -7.95
N LEU A 118 4.87 15.76 -7.84
CA LEU A 118 5.24 16.63 -8.96
C LEU A 118 6.72 16.40 -9.30
N ASP A 119 7.04 16.26 -10.56
CA ASP A 119 8.41 16.28 -11.06
C ASP A 119 8.66 17.58 -11.85
N ASN A 120 9.05 18.60 -11.13
CA ASN A 120 9.36 19.93 -11.67
C ASN A 120 10.83 20.14 -12.05
N ARG A 121 11.62 19.05 -12.16
CA ARG A 121 13.01 19.15 -12.62
C ARG A 121 13.07 19.72 -14.03
N SER A 122 14.10 20.50 -14.32
CA SER A 122 14.35 21.04 -15.67
C SER A 122 14.98 19.98 -16.58
N GLU A 123 14.20 18.92 -16.89
CA GLU A 123 14.60 17.76 -17.66
C GLU A 123 13.64 17.54 -18.84
N LYS A 124 14.12 16.85 -19.89
CA LYS A 124 13.27 16.47 -21.02
C LYS A 124 12.16 15.54 -20.57
N ILE A 125 10.95 15.74 -21.08
CA ILE A 125 9.77 14.93 -20.71
C ILE A 125 10.01 13.41 -20.85
N GLY A 126 10.78 12.98 -21.86
CA GLY A 126 11.12 11.56 -22.02
C GLY A 126 11.96 11.00 -20.86
N SER A 127 12.87 11.81 -20.28
CA SER A 127 13.64 11.44 -19.09
C SER A 127 12.72 11.30 -17.87
N LYS A 128 11.84 12.27 -17.63
CA LYS A 128 10.87 12.24 -16.54
C LYS A 128 9.93 11.02 -16.63
N ILE A 129 9.43 10.69 -17.82
CA ILE A 129 8.60 9.50 -18.05
C ILE A 129 9.39 8.22 -17.72
N ARG A 130 10.61 8.09 -18.22
CA ARG A 130 11.48 6.94 -17.95
C ARG A 130 11.72 6.77 -16.45
N ASP A 131 12.04 7.85 -15.75
CA ASP A 131 12.27 7.82 -14.31
C ASP A 131 11.02 7.41 -13.54
N ALA A 132 9.83 7.89 -13.93
CA ALA A 132 8.56 7.49 -13.36
C ALA A 132 8.26 6.00 -13.60
N GLU A 133 8.56 5.48 -14.79
CA GLU A 133 8.43 4.05 -15.11
C GLU A 133 9.40 3.19 -14.28
N LEU A 134 10.66 3.63 -14.11
CA LEU A 134 11.64 2.95 -13.26
C LEU A 134 11.24 2.95 -11.78
N GLN A 135 10.63 4.02 -11.29
CA GLN A 135 10.06 4.10 -9.95
C GLN A 135 8.74 3.34 -9.81
N LYS A 136 8.26 2.70 -10.89
CA LYS A 136 7.03 1.91 -10.92
C LYS A 136 5.77 2.69 -10.53
N ILE A 137 5.74 3.99 -10.86
CA ILE A 137 4.56 4.83 -10.64
C ILE A 137 3.45 4.42 -11.61
N ASN A 138 2.23 4.24 -11.10
CA ASN A 138 1.12 3.70 -11.88
C ASN A 138 0.63 4.64 -12.96
N ILE A 139 0.54 5.95 -12.65
CA ILE A 139 -0.07 6.95 -13.52
C ILE A 139 0.83 8.18 -13.63
N MET A 140 1.02 8.63 -14.85
CA MET A 140 1.72 9.87 -15.18
C MET A 140 0.72 10.84 -15.81
N ILE A 141 0.69 12.07 -15.33
CA ILE A 141 -0.04 13.18 -15.92
C ILE A 141 0.98 14.06 -16.63
N ILE A 142 0.83 14.21 -17.93
CA ILE A 142 1.68 15.09 -18.75
C ILE A 142 0.95 16.42 -18.92
N VAL A 143 1.66 17.50 -18.68
CA VAL A 143 1.12 18.87 -18.73
C VAL A 143 1.96 19.71 -19.70
N GLY A 144 1.35 20.11 -20.78
CA GLY A 144 1.89 21.03 -21.78
C GLY A 144 0.96 22.20 -22.04
N GLU A 145 1.17 22.90 -23.16
CA GLU A 145 0.39 24.08 -23.55
C GLU A 145 -1.09 23.78 -23.71
N LYS A 146 -1.43 22.69 -24.39
CA LYS A 146 -2.82 22.29 -24.64
C LYS A 146 -3.59 22.03 -23.36
N GLU A 147 -2.96 21.33 -22.39
CA GLU A 147 -3.57 21.00 -21.12
C GLU A 147 -3.84 22.26 -20.29
N VAL A 148 -2.95 23.25 -20.36
CA VAL A 148 -3.13 24.53 -19.67
C VAL A 148 -4.28 25.32 -20.30
N GLU A 149 -4.33 25.41 -21.64
CA GLU A 149 -5.37 26.14 -22.36
C GLU A 149 -6.75 25.53 -22.18
N ASN A 150 -6.85 24.19 -22.29
CA ASN A 150 -8.12 23.47 -22.24
C ASN A 150 -8.55 23.11 -20.81
N LYS A 151 -7.70 23.35 -19.80
CA LYS A 151 -7.92 22.91 -18.41
C LYS A 151 -8.13 21.40 -18.30
N THR A 152 -7.38 20.62 -19.12
CA THR A 152 -7.40 19.16 -19.16
C THR A 152 -6.10 18.58 -18.63
N VAL A 153 -6.04 17.24 -18.57
CA VAL A 153 -4.86 16.47 -18.21
C VAL A 153 -4.66 15.34 -19.22
N THR A 154 -3.44 15.20 -19.72
CA THR A 154 -3.07 14.02 -20.53
C THR A 154 -2.54 12.92 -19.63
N VAL A 155 -3.29 11.82 -19.56
CA VAL A 155 -3.05 10.69 -18.67
C VAL A 155 -2.34 9.57 -19.42
N ARG A 156 -1.21 9.11 -18.88
CA ARG A 156 -0.49 7.93 -19.34
C ARG A 156 -0.41 6.93 -18.19
N ARG A 157 -0.88 5.71 -18.40
CA ARG A 157 -0.72 4.61 -17.45
C ARG A 157 0.55 3.84 -17.77
N ARG A 158 1.21 3.35 -16.72
CA ARG A 158 2.39 2.48 -16.88
C ARG A 158 2.00 1.24 -17.71
N PHE A 159 2.90 0.79 -18.56
CA PHE A 159 2.74 -0.30 -19.53
C PHE A 159 1.74 -0.04 -20.68
N ILE A 160 0.97 1.03 -20.62
CA ILE A 160 0.01 1.43 -21.66
C ILE A 160 0.59 2.62 -22.42
N LYS A 161 0.85 2.45 -23.72
CA LYS A 161 1.39 3.54 -24.56
C LYS A 161 0.33 4.58 -24.93
N GLU A 162 -0.93 4.18 -24.92
CA GLU A 162 -2.04 5.07 -25.21
C GLU A 162 -2.18 6.14 -24.14
N GLN A 163 -2.40 7.36 -24.60
CA GLN A 163 -2.67 8.51 -23.75
C GLN A 163 -4.12 8.90 -23.89
N LYS A 164 -4.73 9.33 -22.79
CA LYS A 164 -6.10 9.83 -22.75
C LYS A 164 -6.10 11.27 -22.24
N GLU A 165 -6.80 12.14 -22.95
CA GLU A 165 -7.09 13.48 -22.46
C GLU A 165 -8.40 13.47 -21.67
N LEU A 166 -8.39 13.99 -20.46
CA LEU A 166 -9.52 14.01 -19.53
C LEU A 166 -9.60 15.36 -18.83
N SER A 167 -10.78 15.71 -18.34
CA SER A 167 -10.90 16.78 -17.34
C SER A 167 -10.29 16.33 -16.03
N LEU A 168 -9.77 17.24 -15.22
CA LEU A 168 -9.16 16.92 -13.93
C LEU A 168 -10.13 16.22 -12.97
N ASP A 169 -11.40 16.63 -12.98
CA ASP A 169 -12.43 16.00 -12.15
C ASP A 169 -12.80 14.61 -12.66
N GLY A 170 -12.92 14.42 -13.97
CA GLY A 170 -13.16 13.11 -14.57
C GLY A 170 -12.04 12.11 -14.22
N PHE A 171 -10.79 12.54 -14.37
CA PHE A 171 -9.62 11.77 -13.96
C PHE A 171 -9.62 11.42 -12.46
N SER A 172 -9.87 12.42 -11.62
CA SER A 172 -9.89 12.22 -10.16
C SER A 172 -10.94 11.18 -9.74
N ASN A 173 -12.13 11.26 -10.33
CA ASN A 173 -13.22 10.32 -10.03
C ASN A 173 -12.88 8.89 -10.50
N GLU A 174 -12.28 8.73 -11.69
CA GLU A 174 -11.83 7.44 -12.20
C GLU A 174 -10.81 6.80 -11.24
N VAL A 175 -9.79 7.58 -10.82
CA VAL A 175 -8.74 7.14 -9.90
C VAL A 175 -9.29 6.77 -8.52
N LEU A 176 -10.18 7.60 -7.97
CA LEU A 176 -10.78 7.33 -6.66
C LEU A 176 -11.66 6.08 -6.69
N THR A 177 -12.40 5.87 -7.77
CA THR A 177 -13.19 4.64 -7.96
C THR A 177 -12.28 3.41 -7.97
N GLU A 178 -11.20 3.43 -8.75
CA GLU A 178 -10.22 2.33 -8.81
C GLU A 178 -9.58 2.04 -7.45
N ILE A 179 -9.24 3.10 -6.69
CA ILE A 179 -8.67 2.98 -5.33
C ILE A 179 -9.68 2.36 -4.37
N ASN A 180 -10.93 2.85 -4.36
CA ASN A 180 -11.98 2.39 -3.45
C ASN A 180 -12.40 0.94 -3.72
N GLU A 181 -12.46 0.55 -4.97
CA GLU A 181 -12.74 -0.82 -5.39
C GLU A 181 -11.56 -1.77 -5.20
N ARG A 182 -10.39 -1.24 -4.82
CA ARG A 182 -9.15 -2.01 -4.63
C ARG A 182 -8.83 -2.89 -5.84
N ARG A 183 -9.03 -2.36 -7.05
CA ARG A 183 -8.77 -3.10 -8.28
C ARG A 183 -7.30 -3.53 -8.32
N VAL A 184 -7.09 -4.78 -8.68
CA VAL A 184 -5.76 -5.32 -9.00
C VAL A 184 -5.68 -5.31 -10.51
N SER A 185 -5.06 -4.26 -11.06
CA SER A 185 -4.76 -4.21 -12.50
C SER A 185 -3.61 -5.17 -12.77
N ASN A 186 -3.85 -6.15 -13.62
CA ASN A 186 -2.82 -7.05 -14.15
C ASN A 186 -1.96 -6.31 -15.19
#